data_a25653e4edad95a9c8b88ddb113acbd6
#
_entry.id   a25653e4edad95a9c8b88ddb113acbd6
#
_cell.length_a   1.000
_cell.length_b   1.000
_cell.length_c   1.000
_cell.angle_alpha   90.00
_cell.angle_beta   90.00
_cell.angle_gamma   90.00
#
_symmetry.space_group_name_H-M   'P 1'
#
loop_
_entity.id
_entity.type
_entity.pdbx_description
1 polymer ?
#
loop_
_entity_poly.entity_id
_entity_poly.type
_entity_poly.pdbx_seq_one_letter_code
_entity_poly.pdbx_strand_id
1 'polypeptide(L)'
;MSVKITIPTYLANLLAPHTCCGCNITGTLLCDNCKNDIIRDPLYRCLECGQPTLSGQCQTCSLPYVAAWCALQRRGALERLIDRYKFERAQAAQHTLADLLDAVTPPLPADTIIVPIPTIPAHQRQRGYDHCRLLAQAFARLRGLTCQPALTRAQHSVQLGSSRAQRQRQARQAFACPRTLSPEVTYCLIDDISTTGATIRYASRCLRTAGARQVIAAVVAHQPFG
;
A
#
# COMPACT_ATOMS: atom_id res chain seq x y z
N MET A 1 -26.45 26.21 6.98
CA MET A 1 -24.98 26.38 7.00
C MET A 1 -24.42 25.54 8.14
N SER A 2 -23.86 24.36 7.88
CA SER A 2 -23.22 23.54 8.94
C SER A 2 -21.80 24.02 9.15
N VAL A 3 -21.55 24.62 10.30
CA VAL A 3 -20.20 25.01 10.74
C VAL A 3 -19.43 23.72 11.06
N LYS A 4 -18.45 23.35 10.21
CA LYS A 4 -17.49 22.29 10.54
C LYS A 4 -16.53 22.86 11.60
N ILE A 5 -16.76 22.51 12.87
CA ILE A 5 -15.80 22.79 13.93
C ILE A 5 -14.59 21.88 13.71
N THR A 6 -13.50 22.44 13.21
CA THR A 6 -12.22 21.73 13.09
C THR A 6 -11.51 21.81 14.44
N ILE A 7 -11.60 20.74 15.23
CA ILE A 7 -10.83 20.62 16.48
C ILE A 7 -9.36 20.46 16.09
N PRO A 8 -8.44 21.28 16.59
CA PRO A 8 -7.00 21.11 16.34
C PRO A 8 -6.54 19.72 16.80
N THR A 9 -5.66 19.09 16.04
CA THR A 9 -5.21 17.70 16.25
C THR A 9 -4.64 17.45 17.66
N TYR A 10 -4.00 18.46 18.28
CA TYR A 10 -3.49 18.36 19.65
C TYR A 10 -4.60 18.27 20.70
N LEU A 11 -5.72 18.98 20.50
CA LEU A 11 -6.90 18.92 21.40
C LEU A 11 -7.64 17.60 21.25
N ALA A 12 -7.73 17.07 20.02
CA ALA A 12 -8.32 15.74 19.77
C ALA A 12 -7.49 14.64 20.46
N ASN A 13 -6.16 14.73 20.42
CA ASN A 13 -5.25 13.81 21.11
C ASN A 13 -5.32 13.91 22.64
N LEU A 14 -5.70 15.07 23.19
CA LEU A 14 -5.87 15.25 24.63
C LEU A 14 -7.19 14.62 25.13
N LEU A 15 -8.25 14.65 24.30
CA LEU A 15 -9.57 14.13 24.64
C LEU A 15 -9.71 12.62 24.38
N ALA A 16 -8.98 12.08 23.41
CA ALA A 16 -8.94 10.65 23.08
C ALA A 16 -7.54 10.27 22.63
N PRO A 17 -6.59 10.10 23.55
CA PRO A 17 -5.22 9.80 23.20
C PRO A 17 -5.12 8.43 22.53
N HIS A 18 -4.37 8.39 21.42
CA HIS A 18 -4.06 7.13 20.77
C HIS A 18 -3.27 6.22 21.70
N THR A 19 -3.50 4.92 21.60
CA THR A 19 -2.70 3.89 22.27
C THR A 19 -1.88 3.10 21.25
N CYS A 20 -0.65 2.78 21.60
CA CYS A 20 0.25 2.02 20.76
C CYS A 20 -0.33 0.64 20.43
N CYS A 21 -0.39 0.28 19.15
CA CYS A 21 -0.87 -1.02 18.68
C CYS A 21 0.03 -2.19 19.13
N GLY A 22 1.25 -1.92 19.59
CA GLY A 22 2.17 -2.94 20.11
C GLY A 22 2.06 -3.14 21.63
N CYS A 23 2.44 -2.12 22.40
CA CYS A 23 2.62 -2.20 23.85
C CYS A 23 1.57 -1.44 24.66
N ASN A 24 0.54 -0.84 24.01
CA ASN A 24 -0.55 -0.08 24.63
C ASN A 24 -0.14 1.21 25.35
N ILE A 25 1.11 1.70 25.22
CA ILE A 25 1.48 3.01 25.76
C ILE A 25 0.63 4.10 25.11
N THR A 26 0.22 5.08 25.90
CA THR A 26 -0.63 6.19 25.46
C THR A 26 0.20 7.27 24.72
N GLY A 27 -0.40 7.96 23.75
CA GLY A 27 0.15 9.12 23.06
C GLY A 27 0.55 8.87 21.60
N THR A 28 0.62 7.63 21.14
CA THR A 28 0.98 7.29 19.75
C THR A 28 0.25 6.04 19.26
N LEU A 29 0.05 5.90 17.95
CA LEU A 29 -0.51 4.70 17.33
C LEU A 29 0.51 3.54 17.26
N LEU A 30 1.80 3.88 17.20
CA LEU A 30 2.91 2.92 17.25
C LEU A 30 4.13 3.65 17.81
N CYS A 31 4.63 3.23 18.96
CA CYS A 31 5.82 3.82 19.56
C CYS A 31 7.10 3.36 18.85
N ASP A 32 8.21 4.10 19.04
CA ASP A 32 9.46 3.81 18.35
C ASP A 32 10.01 2.40 18.65
N ASN A 33 9.86 1.91 19.87
CA ASN A 33 10.27 0.54 20.20
C ASN A 33 9.50 -0.50 19.38
N CYS A 34 8.17 -0.39 19.33
CA CYS A 34 7.34 -1.30 18.55
C CYS A 34 7.54 -1.14 17.04
N LYS A 35 7.87 0.09 16.57
CA LYS A 35 8.24 0.36 15.19
C LYS A 35 9.58 -0.31 14.86
N ASN A 36 10.59 -0.16 15.71
CA ASN A 36 11.89 -0.79 15.55
C ASN A 36 11.79 -2.32 15.52
N ASP A 37 10.92 -2.92 16.33
CA ASP A 37 10.69 -4.37 16.30
C ASP A 37 10.10 -4.86 14.97
N ILE A 38 9.28 -4.03 14.32
CA ILE A 38 8.73 -4.32 12.98
C ILE A 38 9.83 -4.24 11.92
N ILE A 39 10.63 -3.18 11.90
CA ILE A 39 11.61 -2.93 10.84
C ILE A 39 12.90 -3.75 10.96
N ARG A 40 13.14 -4.42 12.11
CA ARG A 40 14.31 -5.30 12.32
C ARG A 40 14.35 -6.51 11.41
N ASP A 41 13.19 -7.03 11.01
CA ASP A 41 13.07 -8.24 10.21
C ASP A 41 12.12 -8.01 9.03
N PRO A 42 12.54 -7.20 8.04
CA PRO A 42 11.74 -6.94 6.85
C PRO A 42 11.49 -8.23 6.07
N LEU A 43 10.36 -8.29 5.38
CA LEU A 43 10.01 -9.45 4.58
C LEU A 43 10.79 -9.46 3.26
N TYR A 44 11.97 -10.04 3.23
CA TYR A 44 12.79 -10.26 2.02
C TYR A 44 12.30 -11.47 1.21
N ARG A 45 11.02 -11.48 0.84
CA ARG A 45 10.40 -12.57 0.08
C ARG A 45 9.59 -12.05 -1.09
N CYS A 46 9.55 -12.84 -2.16
CA CYS A 46 8.69 -12.57 -3.29
C CYS A 46 7.21 -12.56 -2.85
N LEU A 47 6.47 -11.51 -3.22
CA LEU A 47 5.06 -11.35 -2.87
C LEU A 47 4.15 -12.42 -3.51
N GLU A 48 4.66 -13.20 -4.46
CA GLU A 48 3.88 -14.19 -5.20
C GLU A 48 4.24 -15.64 -4.87
N CYS A 49 5.53 -15.99 -4.88
CA CYS A 49 5.97 -17.38 -4.64
C CYS A 49 6.57 -17.59 -3.25
N GLY A 50 6.75 -16.55 -2.45
CA GLY A 50 7.31 -16.64 -1.11
C GLY A 50 8.81 -16.96 -1.04
N GLN A 51 9.47 -17.18 -2.18
CA GLN A 51 10.91 -17.43 -2.19
C GLN A 51 11.71 -16.19 -1.76
N PRO A 52 12.86 -16.37 -1.11
CA PRO A 52 13.73 -15.25 -0.75
C PRO A 52 14.05 -14.37 -1.96
N THR A 53 14.17 -13.05 -1.73
CA THR A 53 14.53 -12.09 -2.75
C THR A 53 15.83 -11.40 -2.41
N LEU A 54 16.62 -11.07 -3.44
CA LEU A 54 17.76 -10.17 -3.31
C LEU A 54 17.33 -8.77 -3.73
N SER A 55 17.44 -7.79 -2.83
CA SER A 55 17.04 -6.40 -3.11
C SER A 55 15.61 -6.27 -3.68
N GLY A 56 14.67 -7.11 -3.22
CA GLY A 56 13.29 -7.13 -3.68
C GLY A 56 13.04 -7.80 -5.02
N GLN A 57 14.08 -8.34 -5.69
CA GLN A 57 13.99 -9.01 -6.99
C GLN A 57 13.82 -10.52 -6.82
N CYS A 58 12.78 -11.08 -7.42
CA CYS A 58 12.57 -12.52 -7.44
C CYS A 58 13.34 -13.15 -8.60
N GLN A 59 14.17 -14.14 -8.31
CA GLN A 59 14.94 -14.88 -9.34
C GLN A 59 14.14 -16.03 -9.98
N THR A 60 13.01 -16.40 -9.40
CA THR A 60 12.20 -17.55 -9.84
C THR A 60 11.03 -17.13 -10.70
N CYS A 61 10.35 -16.01 -10.35
CA CYS A 61 9.15 -15.59 -11.04
C CYS A 61 9.45 -14.60 -12.17
N SER A 62 8.78 -14.78 -13.32
CA SER A 62 8.71 -13.74 -14.35
C SER A 62 7.63 -12.73 -13.95
N LEU A 63 8.05 -11.60 -13.38
CA LEU A 63 7.17 -10.56 -12.85
C LEU A 63 7.11 -9.33 -13.77
N PRO A 64 5.97 -8.64 -13.86
CA PRO A 64 5.84 -7.41 -14.63
C PRO A 64 6.43 -6.18 -13.90
N TYR A 65 7.00 -6.36 -12.74
CA TYR A 65 7.73 -5.35 -11.96
C TYR A 65 9.15 -5.83 -11.66
N VAL A 66 10.07 -4.89 -11.50
CA VAL A 66 11.50 -5.18 -11.31
C VAL A 66 11.77 -5.65 -9.88
N ALA A 67 11.20 -4.96 -8.90
CA ALA A 67 11.41 -5.26 -7.49
C ALA A 67 10.17 -4.91 -6.65
N ALA A 68 10.03 -5.57 -5.51
CA ALA A 68 9.01 -5.25 -4.52
C ALA A 68 9.56 -5.40 -3.10
N TRP A 69 9.23 -4.46 -2.23
CA TRP A 69 9.60 -4.46 -0.80
C TRP A 69 8.36 -4.55 0.05
N CYS A 70 8.49 -5.21 1.20
CA CYS A 70 7.42 -5.35 2.17
C CYS A 70 7.98 -5.18 3.57
N ALA A 71 7.31 -4.37 4.42
CA ALA A 71 7.82 -4.11 5.75
C ALA A 71 7.79 -5.36 6.62
N LEU A 72 6.68 -6.10 6.67
CA LEU A 72 6.56 -7.32 7.49
C LEU A 72 5.39 -8.20 7.01
N GLN A 73 5.31 -9.41 7.56
CA GLN A 73 4.08 -10.18 7.54
C GLN A 73 2.97 -9.47 8.35
N ARG A 74 1.71 -9.56 7.88
CA ARG A 74 0.55 -9.02 8.57
C ARG A 74 0.28 -9.82 9.86
N ARG A 75 0.83 -9.36 10.98
CA ARG A 75 0.69 -9.97 12.32
C ARG A 75 0.92 -8.94 13.43
N GLY A 76 0.39 -9.22 14.61
CA GLY A 76 0.70 -8.48 15.84
C GLY A 76 0.37 -6.98 15.76
N ALA A 77 1.33 -6.14 16.12
CA ALA A 77 1.17 -4.68 16.16
C ALA A 77 0.85 -4.08 14.79
N LEU A 78 1.50 -4.59 13.72
CA LEU A 78 1.26 -4.11 12.36
C LEU A 78 -0.15 -4.44 11.88
N GLU A 79 -0.66 -5.63 12.18
CA GLU A 79 -2.03 -6.01 11.85
C GLU A 79 -3.04 -5.07 12.53
N ARG A 80 -2.90 -4.86 13.84
CA ARG A 80 -3.77 -3.93 14.58
C ARG A 80 -3.70 -2.50 14.06
N LEU A 81 -2.50 -2.02 13.69
CA LEU A 81 -2.33 -0.68 13.12
C LEU A 81 -3.06 -0.54 11.77
N ILE A 82 -2.93 -1.54 10.89
CA ILE A 82 -3.61 -1.55 9.59
C ILE A 82 -5.13 -1.64 9.78
N ASP A 83 -5.61 -2.44 10.73
CA ASP A 83 -7.04 -2.58 10.99
C ASP A 83 -7.65 -1.29 11.56
N ARG A 84 -6.96 -0.59 12.46
CA ARG A 84 -7.35 0.76 12.90
C ARG A 84 -7.39 1.75 11.72
N TYR A 85 -6.39 1.70 10.86
CA TYR A 85 -6.35 2.53 9.67
C TYR A 85 -7.55 2.26 8.74
N LYS A 86 -7.89 0.99 8.52
CA LYS A 86 -8.96 0.59 7.58
C LYS A 86 -10.37 0.72 8.16
N PHE A 87 -10.55 0.42 9.43
CA PHE A 87 -11.89 0.18 10.00
C PHE A 87 -12.26 1.16 11.12
N GLU A 88 -11.30 1.74 11.82
CA GLU A 88 -11.54 2.67 12.92
C GLU A 88 -11.31 4.15 12.53
N ARG A 89 -11.18 4.44 11.25
CA ARG A 89 -10.95 5.80 10.70
C ARG A 89 -9.72 6.50 11.26
N ALA A 90 -8.73 5.77 11.77
CA ALA A 90 -7.50 6.32 12.31
C ALA A 90 -6.58 6.83 11.17
N GLN A 91 -7.00 7.89 10.46
CA GLN A 91 -6.26 8.43 9.31
C GLN A 91 -4.82 8.82 9.67
N ALA A 92 -4.55 9.22 10.92
CA ALA A 92 -3.21 9.54 11.40
C ALA A 92 -2.21 8.38 11.22
N ALA A 93 -2.70 7.11 11.20
CA ALA A 93 -1.86 5.94 10.96
C ALA A 93 -1.16 5.95 9.59
N GLN A 94 -1.64 6.73 8.60
CA GLN A 94 -0.98 6.86 7.30
C GLN A 94 0.49 7.29 7.43
N HIS A 95 0.82 8.16 8.37
CA HIS A 95 2.18 8.63 8.58
C HIS A 95 3.07 7.52 9.15
N THR A 96 2.58 6.82 10.18
CA THR A 96 3.29 5.68 10.77
C THR A 96 3.51 4.55 9.76
N LEU A 97 2.49 4.26 8.93
CA LEU A 97 2.60 3.25 7.88
C LEU A 97 3.56 3.70 6.76
N ALA A 98 3.59 4.99 6.42
CA ALA A 98 4.56 5.55 5.47
C ALA A 98 5.99 5.46 6.01
N ASP A 99 6.21 5.72 7.29
CA ASP A 99 7.52 5.55 7.94
C ASP A 99 8.01 4.09 7.89
N LEU A 100 7.10 3.12 8.08
CA LEU A 100 7.46 1.69 7.96
C LEU A 100 7.85 1.34 6.51
N LEU A 101 7.14 1.86 5.51
CA LEU A 101 7.51 1.69 4.11
C LEU A 101 8.86 2.34 3.80
N ASP A 102 9.10 3.52 4.35
CA ASP A 102 10.37 4.26 4.16
C ASP A 102 11.56 3.46 4.67
N ALA A 103 11.43 2.88 5.86
CA ALA A 103 12.49 2.12 6.51
C ALA A 103 12.93 0.88 5.72
N VAL A 104 12.04 0.27 4.92
CA VAL A 104 12.33 -0.98 4.19
C VAL A 104 12.52 -0.79 2.69
N THR A 105 12.17 0.38 2.16
CA THR A 105 12.32 0.69 0.74
C THR A 105 13.67 1.39 0.53
N PRO A 106 14.55 0.89 -0.34
CA PRO A 106 15.82 1.54 -0.62
C PRO A 106 15.61 2.94 -1.23
N PRO A 107 16.68 3.76 -1.35
CA PRO A 107 16.62 4.99 -2.11
C PRO A 107 16.04 4.77 -3.51
N LEU A 108 15.11 5.62 -3.91
CA LEU A 108 14.47 5.57 -5.22
C LEU A 108 15.03 6.69 -6.11
N PRO A 109 15.04 6.53 -7.44
CA PRO A 109 15.37 7.61 -8.37
C PRO A 109 14.53 8.88 -8.10
N ALA A 110 15.12 10.07 -8.25
CA ALA A 110 14.47 11.34 -7.94
C ALA A 110 13.23 11.62 -8.82
N ASP A 111 13.16 11.03 -10.01
CA ASP A 111 12.05 11.12 -10.95
C ASP A 111 10.95 10.08 -10.70
N THR A 112 11.06 9.28 -9.64
CA THR A 112 10.07 8.24 -9.33
C THR A 112 8.69 8.85 -9.06
N ILE A 113 7.69 8.31 -9.74
CA ILE A 113 6.29 8.63 -9.50
C ILE A 113 5.67 7.56 -8.60
N ILE A 114 5.15 7.99 -7.46
CA ILE A 114 4.42 7.12 -6.52
C ILE A 114 2.99 6.95 -7.00
N VAL A 115 2.58 5.70 -7.22
CA VAL A 115 1.26 5.34 -7.75
C VAL A 115 0.49 4.55 -6.72
N PRO A 116 -0.58 5.11 -6.12
CA PRO A 116 -1.44 4.36 -5.22
C PRO A 116 -2.21 3.26 -5.97
N ILE A 117 -2.31 2.08 -5.39
CA ILE A 117 -3.26 1.06 -5.85
C ILE A 117 -4.69 1.57 -5.59
N PRO A 118 -5.57 1.67 -6.61
CA PRO A 118 -6.92 2.17 -6.42
C PRO A 118 -7.75 1.29 -5.50
N THR A 119 -8.33 1.87 -4.46
CA THR A 119 -9.25 1.18 -3.54
C THR A 119 -10.58 0.87 -4.24
N ILE A 120 -11.20 -0.26 -3.91
CA ILE A 120 -12.54 -0.61 -4.38
C ILE A 120 -13.53 0.48 -3.91
N PRO A 121 -14.37 1.06 -4.82
CA PRO A 121 -15.26 2.16 -4.46
C PRO A 121 -16.21 1.86 -3.29
N ALA A 122 -16.67 0.62 -3.14
CA ALA A 122 -17.49 0.21 -2.00
C ALA A 122 -16.73 0.33 -0.67
N HIS A 123 -15.46 -0.08 -0.63
CA HIS A 123 -14.62 0.05 0.56
C HIS A 123 -14.28 1.52 0.86
N GLN A 124 -14.08 2.35 -0.17
CA GLN A 124 -13.87 3.78 0.00
C GLN A 124 -15.09 4.47 0.61
N ARG A 125 -16.31 4.13 0.15
CA ARG A 125 -17.55 4.64 0.74
C ARG A 125 -17.73 4.19 2.20
N GLN A 126 -17.46 2.92 2.49
CA GLN A 126 -17.56 2.38 3.86
C GLN A 126 -16.59 3.04 4.83
N ARG A 127 -15.34 3.28 4.39
CA ARG A 127 -14.27 3.88 5.21
C ARG A 127 -14.35 5.39 5.28
N GLY A 128 -14.95 6.05 4.27
CA GLY A 128 -15.03 7.50 4.13
C GLY A 128 -13.77 8.14 3.52
N TYR A 129 -12.76 7.34 3.15
CA TYR A 129 -11.52 7.80 2.50
C TYR A 129 -10.82 6.70 1.71
N ASP A 130 -9.94 7.11 0.79
CA ASP A 130 -9.06 6.21 0.04
C ASP A 130 -7.75 6.02 0.82
N HIS A 131 -7.67 4.91 1.56
CA HIS A 131 -6.54 4.60 2.43
C HIS A 131 -5.22 4.40 1.65
N CYS A 132 -5.22 3.71 0.50
CA CYS A 132 -4.03 3.56 -0.33
C CYS A 132 -3.52 4.90 -0.86
N ARG A 133 -4.43 5.79 -1.27
CA ARG A 133 -4.08 7.13 -1.74
C ARG A 133 -3.45 7.97 -0.64
N LEU A 134 -4.02 7.97 0.56
CA LEU A 134 -3.47 8.72 1.69
C LEU A 134 -2.09 8.18 2.10
N LEU A 135 -1.92 6.87 2.15
CA LEU A 135 -0.64 6.22 2.43
C LEU A 135 0.42 6.60 1.38
N ALA A 136 0.09 6.49 0.09
CA ALA A 136 0.99 6.83 -1.00
C ALA A 136 1.39 8.33 -0.99
N GLN A 137 0.45 9.22 -0.66
CA GLN A 137 0.74 10.65 -0.51
C GLN A 137 1.64 10.94 0.69
N ALA A 138 1.47 10.23 1.81
CA ALA A 138 2.34 10.36 2.98
C ALA A 138 3.75 9.88 2.66
N PHE A 139 3.90 8.70 2.04
CA PHE A 139 5.18 8.16 1.62
C PHE A 139 5.90 9.06 0.59
N ALA A 140 5.17 9.56 -0.41
CA ALA A 140 5.73 10.47 -1.42
C ALA A 140 6.27 11.77 -0.79
N ARG A 141 5.50 12.37 0.14
CA ARG A 141 5.93 13.57 0.87
C ARG A 141 7.18 13.33 1.70
N LEU A 142 7.25 12.19 2.39
CA LEU A 142 8.40 11.81 3.20
C LEU A 142 9.69 11.73 2.37
N ARG A 143 9.57 11.29 1.10
CA ARG A 143 10.70 11.14 0.18
C ARG A 143 10.90 12.30 -0.80
N GLY A 144 10.09 13.34 -0.74
CA GLY A 144 10.15 14.46 -1.70
C GLY A 144 9.78 14.04 -3.13
N LEU A 145 8.99 12.95 -3.30
CA LEU A 145 8.59 12.41 -4.59
C LEU A 145 7.17 12.85 -4.98
N THR A 146 6.87 12.76 -6.28
CA THR A 146 5.52 13.05 -6.80
C THR A 146 4.59 11.86 -6.60
N CYS A 147 3.39 12.08 -6.05
CA CYS A 147 2.33 11.08 -5.99
C CYS A 147 1.26 11.36 -7.05
N GLN A 148 1.08 10.43 -7.98
CA GLN A 148 0.12 10.57 -9.08
C GLN A 148 -0.75 9.31 -9.22
N PRO A 149 -2.09 9.41 -9.14
CA PRO A 149 -2.99 8.30 -9.43
C PRO A 149 -3.01 8.02 -10.94
N ALA A 150 -2.18 7.08 -11.39
CA ALA A 150 -2.09 6.65 -12.78
C ALA A 150 -3.07 5.51 -13.10
N LEU A 151 -3.59 4.83 -12.10
CA LEU A 151 -4.51 3.70 -12.24
C LEU A 151 -5.92 4.05 -11.79
N THR A 152 -6.90 3.46 -12.48
CA THR A 152 -8.30 3.43 -12.06
C THR A 152 -8.75 1.98 -11.91
N ARG A 153 -9.74 1.72 -11.03
CA ARG A 153 -10.38 0.40 -10.99
C ARG A 153 -11.44 0.33 -12.08
N ALA A 154 -11.34 -0.71 -12.91
CA ALA A 154 -12.41 -1.05 -13.83
C ALA A 154 -13.64 -1.50 -13.03
N GLN A 155 -14.81 -0.93 -13.36
CA GLN A 155 -16.09 -1.34 -12.76
C GLN A 155 -16.54 -2.65 -13.43
N HIS A 156 -16.10 -3.78 -12.89
CA HIS A 156 -16.70 -5.06 -13.24
C HIS A 156 -17.52 -5.54 -12.05
N SER A 157 -18.84 -5.63 -12.24
CA SER A 157 -19.72 -6.33 -11.32
C SER A 157 -19.28 -7.80 -11.26
N VAL A 158 -18.90 -8.27 -10.07
CA VAL A 158 -18.66 -9.70 -9.86
C VAL A 158 -20.02 -10.39 -9.93
N GLN A 159 -20.31 -11.07 -11.04
CA GLN A 159 -21.49 -11.94 -11.12
C GLN A 159 -21.26 -13.13 -10.20
N LEU A 160 -22.18 -13.32 -9.24
CA LEU A 160 -22.26 -14.52 -8.40
C LEU A 160 -22.38 -15.74 -9.34
N GLY A 161 -21.49 -16.73 -9.17
CA GLY A 161 -21.45 -17.93 -10.01
C GLY A 161 -20.39 -17.96 -11.10
N SER A 162 -19.53 -16.94 -11.20
CA SER A 162 -18.45 -16.93 -12.19
C SER A 162 -17.44 -18.06 -12.01
N SER A 163 -17.06 -18.72 -13.11
CA SER A 163 -16.03 -19.77 -13.13
C SER A 163 -14.66 -19.23 -12.70
N ARG A 164 -13.73 -20.13 -12.33
CA ARG A 164 -12.34 -19.77 -11.99
C ARG A 164 -11.67 -18.97 -13.13
N ALA A 165 -11.93 -19.35 -14.39
CA ALA A 165 -11.40 -18.66 -15.57
C ALA A 165 -11.98 -17.24 -15.74
N GLN A 166 -13.28 -17.06 -15.47
CA GLN A 166 -13.92 -15.74 -15.48
C GLN A 166 -13.39 -14.83 -14.38
N ARG A 167 -13.22 -15.34 -13.14
CA ARG A 167 -12.59 -14.61 -12.03
C ARG A 167 -11.16 -14.17 -12.37
N GLN A 168 -10.40 -15.02 -13.06
CA GLN A 168 -9.04 -14.72 -13.48
C GLN A 168 -9.00 -13.67 -14.61
N ARG A 169 -9.96 -13.67 -15.54
CA ARG A 169 -10.13 -12.62 -16.55
C ARG A 169 -10.55 -11.29 -15.92
N GLN A 170 -11.50 -11.30 -14.99
CA GLN A 170 -11.93 -10.11 -14.25
C GLN A 170 -10.78 -9.50 -13.44
N ALA A 171 -9.94 -10.32 -12.79
CA ALA A 171 -8.76 -9.85 -12.08
C ALA A 171 -7.73 -9.21 -13.04
N ARG A 172 -7.57 -9.76 -14.25
CA ARG A 172 -6.68 -9.16 -15.29
C ARG A 172 -7.17 -7.80 -15.77
N GLN A 173 -8.47 -7.54 -15.73
CA GLN A 173 -9.12 -6.29 -16.15
C GLN A 173 -9.46 -5.39 -14.96
N ALA A 174 -8.94 -5.70 -13.76
CA ALA A 174 -9.26 -4.96 -12.54
C ALA A 174 -8.77 -3.50 -12.55
N PHE A 175 -7.78 -3.20 -13.39
CA PHE A 175 -7.17 -1.87 -13.48
C PHE A 175 -7.16 -1.37 -14.92
N ALA A 176 -7.30 -0.06 -15.06
CA ALA A 176 -7.05 0.68 -16.30
C ALA A 176 -6.08 1.83 -16.03
N CYS A 177 -5.22 2.11 -17.01
CA CYS A 177 -4.37 3.30 -17.02
C CYS A 177 -4.81 4.16 -18.22
N PRO A 178 -5.58 5.25 -18.00
CA PRO A 178 -6.14 6.04 -19.09
C PRO A 178 -5.13 7.00 -19.73
N ARG A 179 -3.87 6.90 -19.35
CA ARG A 179 -2.79 7.79 -19.82
C ARG A 179 -1.67 6.99 -20.44
N THR A 180 -1.00 7.55 -21.42
CA THR A 180 0.31 7.08 -21.87
C THR A 180 1.35 7.50 -20.83
N LEU A 181 2.22 6.57 -20.43
CA LEU A 181 3.25 6.77 -19.43
C LEU A 181 4.63 6.93 -20.08
N SER A 182 5.49 7.75 -19.48
CA SER A 182 6.87 7.91 -19.94
C SER A 182 7.67 6.64 -19.67
N PRO A 183 8.41 6.10 -20.64
CA PRO A 183 9.29 4.95 -20.45
C PRO A 183 10.54 5.27 -19.60
N GLU A 184 10.90 6.53 -19.46
CA GLU A 184 12.11 6.97 -18.73
C GLU A 184 11.88 7.11 -17.23
N VAL A 185 10.61 7.15 -16.80
CA VAL A 185 10.21 7.35 -15.41
C VAL A 185 10.05 6.01 -14.69
N THR A 186 10.49 5.95 -13.44
CA THR A 186 10.21 4.82 -12.53
C THR A 186 8.85 5.03 -11.85
N TYR A 187 7.98 4.02 -11.91
CA TYR A 187 6.68 4.02 -11.25
C TYR A 187 6.69 3.07 -10.05
N CYS A 188 6.45 3.61 -8.85
CA CYS A 188 6.41 2.85 -7.61
C CYS A 188 4.96 2.65 -7.15
N LEU A 189 4.45 1.42 -7.24
CA LEU A 189 3.13 1.06 -6.74
C LEU A 189 3.15 0.98 -5.21
N ILE A 190 2.17 1.61 -4.57
CA ILE A 190 1.96 1.52 -3.12
C ILE A 190 0.66 0.80 -2.81
N ASP A 191 0.75 -0.22 -1.94
CA ASP A 191 -0.40 -0.92 -1.36
C ASP A 191 -0.21 -1.10 0.14
N ASP A 192 -1.29 -1.30 0.88
CA ASP A 192 -1.22 -1.55 2.32
C ASP A 192 -1.05 -3.04 2.65
N ILE A 193 -1.73 -3.94 1.93
CA ILE A 193 -1.64 -5.39 2.13
C ILE A 193 -1.55 -6.12 0.78
N SER A 194 -0.55 -6.97 0.65
CA SER A 194 -0.48 -8.00 -0.38
C SER A 194 -0.88 -9.36 0.21
N THR A 195 -1.64 -10.14 -0.53
CA THR A 195 -1.98 -11.53 -0.18
C THR A 195 -1.23 -12.52 -1.10
N THR A 196 -1.58 -12.55 -2.35
CA THR A 196 -0.99 -13.42 -3.38
C THR A 196 -0.12 -12.66 -4.38
N GLY A 197 0.14 -11.39 -4.16
CA GLY A 197 0.83 -10.51 -5.14
C GLY A 197 0.00 -10.16 -6.39
N ALA A 198 -1.18 -10.77 -6.57
CA ALA A 198 -1.96 -10.62 -7.79
C ALA A 198 -2.35 -9.15 -8.09
N THR A 199 -2.69 -8.36 -7.08
CA THR A 199 -3.00 -6.93 -7.21
C THR A 199 -1.82 -6.17 -7.81
N ILE A 200 -0.62 -6.33 -7.23
CA ILE A 200 0.62 -5.69 -7.70
C ILE A 200 0.96 -6.16 -9.12
N ARG A 201 0.83 -7.47 -9.39
CA ARG A 201 1.07 -8.04 -10.72
C ARG A 201 0.17 -7.40 -11.78
N TYR A 202 -1.14 -7.31 -11.57
CA TYR A 202 -2.06 -6.77 -12.56
C TYR A 202 -1.93 -5.25 -12.72
N ALA A 203 -1.72 -4.53 -11.63
CA ALA A 203 -1.45 -3.10 -11.66
C ALA A 203 -0.16 -2.79 -12.44
N SER A 204 0.91 -3.55 -12.19
CA SER A 204 2.18 -3.43 -12.92
C SER A 204 2.03 -3.71 -14.42
N ARG A 205 1.29 -4.76 -14.79
CA ARG A 205 0.99 -5.05 -16.21
C ARG A 205 0.25 -3.89 -16.87
N CYS A 206 -0.72 -3.30 -16.18
CA CYS A 206 -1.47 -2.17 -16.68
C CYS A 206 -0.57 -0.95 -16.93
N LEU A 207 0.35 -0.61 -16.00
CA LEU A 207 1.33 0.47 -16.19
C LEU A 207 2.28 0.16 -17.35
N ARG A 208 2.76 -1.07 -17.46
CA ARG A 208 3.65 -1.48 -18.57
C ARG A 208 2.96 -1.39 -19.94
N THR A 209 1.70 -1.81 -20.02
CA THR A 209 0.89 -1.68 -21.26
C THR A 209 0.68 -0.21 -21.61
N ALA A 210 0.64 0.69 -20.63
CA ALA A 210 0.53 2.13 -20.82
C ALA A 210 1.87 2.82 -21.17
N GLY A 211 2.99 2.09 -21.22
CA GLY A 211 4.29 2.61 -21.65
C GLY A 211 5.39 2.59 -20.58
N ALA A 212 5.09 2.32 -19.32
CA ALA A 212 6.10 2.29 -18.25
C ALA A 212 7.11 1.16 -18.49
N ARG A 213 8.42 1.47 -18.46
CA ARG A 213 9.50 0.47 -18.53
C ARG A 213 9.98 0.03 -17.17
N GLN A 214 9.97 0.90 -16.20
CA GLN A 214 10.41 0.64 -14.83
C GLN A 214 9.23 0.70 -13.87
N VAL A 215 8.82 -0.45 -13.35
CA VAL A 215 7.77 -0.57 -12.33
C VAL A 215 8.33 -1.31 -11.13
N ILE A 216 8.19 -0.73 -9.97
CA ILE A 216 8.54 -1.29 -8.66
C ILE A 216 7.33 -1.24 -7.74
N ALA A 217 7.39 -1.87 -6.57
CA ALA A 217 6.32 -1.83 -5.61
C ALA A 217 6.84 -1.75 -4.16
N ALA A 218 6.10 -1.08 -3.29
CA ALA A 218 6.30 -1.13 -1.85
C ALA A 218 4.96 -1.39 -1.16
N VAL A 219 4.95 -2.35 -0.23
CA VAL A 219 3.75 -2.84 0.45
C VAL A 219 3.99 -2.82 1.95
N VAL A 220 3.03 -2.35 2.74
CA VAL A 220 3.20 -2.30 4.20
C VAL A 220 3.24 -3.70 4.78
N ALA A 221 2.32 -4.58 4.38
CA ALA A 221 2.24 -5.92 4.94
C ALA A 221 1.93 -6.98 3.88
N HIS A 222 2.44 -8.18 4.11
CA HIS A 222 2.06 -9.37 3.37
C HIS A 222 1.26 -10.31 4.28
N GLN A 223 0.15 -10.84 3.77
CA GLN A 223 -0.57 -11.92 4.45
C GLN A 223 0.37 -13.14 4.53
N PRO A 224 0.47 -13.83 5.68
CA PRO A 224 1.30 -15.03 5.77
C PRO A 224 1.03 -16.00 4.63
N PHE A 225 2.10 -16.58 4.08
CA PHE A 225 2.00 -17.68 3.13
C PHE A 225 1.39 -18.88 3.88
N GLY A 226 0.31 -19.43 3.37
CA GLY A 226 -0.34 -20.64 3.90
C GLY A 226 0.45 -21.90 3.60
#